data_c4c92a9691584474610c202edca869d8
#
_entry.id   c4c92a9691584474610c202edca869d8
#
_cell.length_a   1.000
_cell.length_b   1.000
_cell.length_c   1.000
_cell.angle_alpha   90.00
_cell.angle_beta   90.00
_cell.angle_gamma   90.00
#
_symmetry.space_group_name_H-M   'P 1'
#
loop_
_entity.id
_entity.type
_entity.pdbx_description
1 polymer ?
#
loop_
_entity_poly.entity_id
_entity_poly.type
_entity_poly.pdbx_seq_one_letter_code
_entity_poly.pdbx_strand_id
1 'polypeptide(L)'
;MEKKYCTAVVLAAGKGSRMGGKTAKQYMEIGGKPLVAYALEVFEASPVIDEIILMTDAGHMEYVRTEIVEAYGLKKVSAIGAGGGERYESVWKALCTLMDREEEERESAGRDRQDGYVFIHDGARPFVTGEIIERAYRAVCSYNACVVGMPVKDTIKLVNQEGMIESSPDRSMVWQAQTPQVFSVPLIVEAFTRQMKEDCTGITDDAMVVDCLLYTSPSPRDEEVSRMPSSA
;
A
#
# COMPACT_ATOMS: atom_id res chain seq x y z
N MET A 1 -17.53 17.34 -2.02
CA MET A 1 -16.66 17.03 -0.86
C MET A 1 -15.35 17.74 -1.09
N GLU A 2 -14.81 18.37 -0.07
CA GLU A 2 -13.49 18.97 -0.11
C GLU A 2 -12.45 17.86 -0.27
N LYS A 3 -11.39 18.09 -1.07
CA LYS A 3 -10.33 17.12 -1.30
C LYS A 3 -9.53 16.94 -0.01
N LYS A 4 -9.48 15.71 0.51
CA LYS A 4 -8.61 15.35 1.64
C LYS A 4 -7.14 15.26 1.20
N TYR A 5 -6.22 15.38 2.16
CA TYR A 5 -4.79 15.21 1.92
C TYR A 5 -4.46 13.77 1.52
N CYS A 6 -3.62 13.57 0.52
CA CYS A 6 -3.28 12.25 0.01
C CYS A 6 -1.77 12.06 -0.04
N THR A 7 -1.27 11.11 0.75
CA THR A 7 0.14 10.72 0.79
C THR A 7 0.35 9.43 0.01
N ALA A 8 1.28 9.39 -0.92
CA ALA A 8 1.75 8.16 -1.55
C ALA A 8 2.95 7.60 -0.78
N VAL A 9 2.87 6.35 -0.34
CA VAL A 9 3.99 5.60 0.23
C VAL A 9 4.51 4.64 -0.84
N VAL A 10 5.68 4.89 -1.38
CA VAL A 10 6.30 4.05 -2.41
C VAL A 10 7.38 3.17 -1.78
N LEU A 11 7.19 1.85 -1.85
CA LEU A 11 8.06 0.86 -1.22
C LEU A 11 9.13 0.39 -2.20
N ALA A 12 10.38 0.72 -1.93
CA ALA A 12 11.56 0.37 -2.71
C ALA A 12 12.68 -0.27 -1.87
N ALA A 13 12.38 -0.79 -0.66
CA ALA A 13 13.34 -1.38 0.27
C ALA A 13 13.57 -2.89 0.06
N GLY A 14 12.79 -3.56 -0.79
CA GLY A 14 12.87 -5.00 -1.00
C GLY A 14 14.20 -5.45 -1.60
N LYS A 15 14.83 -6.47 -1.02
CA LYS A 15 16.12 -7.03 -1.48
C LYS A 15 16.05 -7.80 -2.80
N GLY A 16 14.85 -8.07 -3.35
CA GLY A 16 14.67 -8.76 -4.63
C GLY A 16 15.23 -10.20 -4.68
N SER A 17 15.31 -10.89 -3.54
CA SER A 17 15.98 -12.19 -3.35
C SER A 17 15.57 -13.28 -4.35
N ARG A 18 14.37 -13.18 -4.92
CA ARG A 18 13.85 -14.16 -5.90
C ARG A 18 14.52 -14.10 -7.28
N MET A 19 15.20 -13.01 -7.62
CA MET A 19 15.77 -12.82 -8.97
C MET A 19 17.29 -13.05 -9.06
N GLY A 20 17.97 -13.35 -7.94
CA GLY A 20 19.41 -13.71 -7.91
C GLY A 20 20.37 -12.66 -8.47
N GLY A 21 19.90 -11.45 -8.79
CA GLY A 21 20.70 -10.38 -9.35
C GLY A 21 21.44 -9.55 -8.29
N LYS A 22 22.50 -8.86 -8.71
CA LYS A 22 23.24 -7.92 -7.84
C LYS A 22 22.47 -6.62 -7.58
N THR A 23 21.54 -6.25 -8.47
CA THR A 23 20.73 -5.02 -8.40
C THR A 23 19.32 -5.36 -7.92
N ALA A 24 18.84 -4.65 -6.92
CA ALA A 24 17.46 -4.82 -6.43
C ALA A 24 16.44 -4.49 -7.54
N LYS A 25 15.36 -5.27 -7.60
CA LYS A 25 14.39 -5.24 -8.71
C LYS A 25 13.86 -3.82 -9.03
N GLN A 26 13.59 -3.03 -8.01
CA GLN A 26 13.05 -1.66 -8.15
C GLN A 26 14.03 -0.68 -8.82
N TYR A 27 15.33 -0.99 -8.84
CA TYR A 27 16.38 -0.20 -9.47
C TYR A 27 16.86 -0.78 -10.81
N MET A 28 16.29 -1.91 -11.24
CA MET A 28 16.52 -2.42 -12.59
C MET A 28 15.94 -1.45 -13.61
N GLU A 29 16.64 -1.26 -14.72
CA GLU A 29 16.25 -0.33 -15.75
C GLU A 29 15.42 -1.00 -16.86
N ILE A 30 14.39 -0.31 -17.31
CA ILE A 30 13.67 -0.58 -18.55
C ILE A 30 13.73 0.70 -19.40
N GLY A 31 14.28 0.59 -20.61
CA GLY A 31 14.44 1.75 -21.48
C GLY A 31 15.36 2.86 -20.91
N GLY A 32 16.34 2.48 -20.12
CA GLY A 32 17.27 3.43 -19.49
C GLY A 32 16.71 4.17 -18.27
N LYS A 33 15.62 3.69 -17.67
CA LYS A 33 14.97 4.29 -16.52
C LYS A 33 14.73 3.24 -15.44
N PRO A 34 15.09 3.49 -14.16
CA PRO A 34 14.79 2.60 -13.04
C PRO A 34 13.29 2.35 -12.87
N LEU A 35 12.89 1.11 -12.55
CA LEU A 35 11.47 0.74 -12.42
C LEU A 35 10.71 1.64 -11.45
N VAL A 36 11.31 1.98 -10.32
CA VAL A 36 10.69 2.84 -9.30
C VAL A 36 10.37 4.23 -9.84
N ALA A 37 11.20 4.77 -10.76
CA ALA A 37 11.00 6.11 -11.31
C ALA A 37 9.73 6.21 -12.15
N TYR A 38 9.31 5.13 -12.83
CA TYR A 38 8.03 5.11 -13.57
C TYR A 38 6.82 5.35 -12.65
N ALA A 39 6.77 4.65 -11.53
CA ALA A 39 5.69 4.85 -10.56
C ALA A 39 5.75 6.24 -9.91
N LEU A 40 6.94 6.67 -9.50
CA LEU A 40 7.13 7.97 -8.86
C LEU A 40 6.68 9.13 -9.75
N GLU A 41 7.00 9.12 -11.05
CA GLU A 41 6.54 10.16 -11.98
C GLU A 41 5.01 10.22 -12.12
N VAL A 42 4.33 9.06 -12.09
CA VAL A 42 2.87 9.02 -12.14
C VAL A 42 2.26 9.61 -10.86
N PHE A 43 2.82 9.31 -9.69
CA PHE A 43 2.40 9.92 -8.44
C PHE A 43 2.72 11.42 -8.39
N GLU A 44 3.91 11.83 -8.87
CA GLU A 44 4.31 13.24 -8.98
C GLU A 44 3.34 14.04 -9.86
N ALA A 45 2.96 13.50 -11.01
CA ALA A 45 2.05 14.16 -11.95
C ALA A 45 0.58 14.14 -11.50
N SER A 46 0.20 13.29 -10.55
CA SER A 46 -1.20 13.12 -10.14
C SER A 46 -1.71 14.33 -9.33
N PRO A 47 -2.85 14.93 -9.72
CA PRO A 47 -3.46 16.00 -8.91
C PRO A 47 -4.09 15.49 -7.61
N VAL A 48 -4.27 14.17 -7.49
CA VAL A 48 -4.79 13.53 -6.28
C VAL A 48 -3.75 13.53 -5.17
N ILE A 49 -2.50 13.26 -5.50
CA ILE A 49 -1.41 13.08 -4.53
C ILE A 49 -0.80 14.43 -4.16
N ASP A 50 -0.71 14.70 -2.87
CA ASP A 50 -0.14 15.92 -2.32
C ASP A 50 1.34 15.73 -1.97
N GLU A 51 1.74 14.55 -1.44
CA GLU A 51 3.13 14.22 -1.11
C GLU A 51 3.47 12.75 -1.38
N ILE A 52 4.76 12.44 -1.40
CA ILE A 52 5.32 11.10 -1.56
C ILE A 52 6.33 10.84 -0.45
N ILE A 53 6.16 9.71 0.26
CA ILE A 53 7.16 9.14 1.16
C ILE A 53 7.79 7.93 0.45
N LEU A 54 9.09 7.96 0.21
CA LEU A 54 9.81 6.90 -0.50
C LEU A 54 10.62 6.07 0.49
N MET A 55 10.28 4.78 0.61
CA MET A 55 10.99 3.85 1.49
C MET A 55 11.98 3.02 0.69
N THR A 56 13.26 3.14 1.03
CA THR A 56 14.35 2.39 0.39
C THR A 56 15.15 1.61 1.42
N ASP A 57 16.08 0.75 1.01
CA ASP A 57 17.05 0.20 1.96
C ASP A 57 18.10 1.26 2.35
N ALA A 58 18.69 1.10 3.54
CA ALA A 58 19.61 2.08 4.10
C ALA A 58 20.86 2.33 3.22
N GLY A 59 21.28 1.34 2.45
CA GLY A 59 22.46 1.44 1.58
C GLY A 59 22.21 2.22 0.29
N HIS A 60 20.93 2.42 -0.10
CA HIS A 60 20.58 3.11 -1.34
C HIS A 60 19.98 4.51 -1.12
N MET A 61 19.93 5.03 0.10
CA MET A 61 19.28 6.32 0.38
C MET A 61 19.90 7.48 -0.42
N GLU A 62 21.23 7.55 -0.51
CA GLU A 62 21.91 8.59 -1.27
C GLU A 62 21.67 8.41 -2.78
N TYR A 63 21.83 7.19 -3.30
CA TYR A 63 21.50 6.87 -4.69
C TYR A 63 20.08 7.30 -5.06
N VAL A 64 19.11 6.97 -4.22
CA VAL A 64 17.70 7.32 -4.45
C VAL A 64 17.50 8.83 -4.43
N ARG A 65 18.18 9.54 -3.55
CA ARG A 65 18.13 11.00 -3.48
C ARG A 65 18.64 11.64 -4.77
N THR A 66 19.87 11.29 -5.18
CA THR A 66 20.57 11.95 -6.29
C THR A 66 20.11 11.43 -7.65
N GLU A 67 20.10 10.10 -7.84
CA GLU A 67 19.90 9.49 -9.15
C GLU A 67 18.42 9.26 -9.49
N ILE A 68 17.52 9.41 -8.49
CA ILE A 68 16.09 9.24 -8.72
C ILE A 68 15.34 10.53 -8.39
N VAL A 69 15.34 10.99 -7.14
CA VAL A 69 14.50 12.13 -6.75
C VAL A 69 14.95 13.42 -7.43
N GLU A 70 16.23 13.75 -7.36
CA GLU A 70 16.78 14.97 -7.96
C GLU A 70 16.86 14.85 -9.48
N ALA A 71 17.36 13.73 -10.00
CA ALA A 71 17.52 13.52 -11.44
C ALA A 71 16.18 13.57 -12.22
N TYR A 72 15.09 13.09 -11.62
CA TYR A 72 13.74 13.14 -12.22
C TYR A 72 12.90 14.32 -11.75
N GLY A 73 13.45 15.22 -10.92
CA GLY A 73 12.79 16.45 -10.47
C GLY A 73 11.49 16.20 -9.66
N LEU A 74 11.49 15.16 -8.83
CA LEU A 74 10.32 14.72 -8.05
C LEU A 74 10.12 15.61 -6.82
N LYS A 75 9.31 16.66 -6.96
CA LYS A 75 9.11 17.70 -5.95
C LYS A 75 8.20 17.29 -4.79
N LYS A 76 7.28 16.33 -5.05
CA LYS A 76 6.37 15.80 -4.02
C LYS A 76 7.04 14.80 -3.09
N VAL A 77 8.25 14.32 -3.39
CA VAL A 77 8.99 13.45 -2.47
C VAL A 77 9.45 14.28 -1.29
N SER A 78 8.71 14.18 -0.20
CA SER A 78 8.92 14.95 1.02
C SER A 78 9.82 14.23 2.03
N ALA A 79 9.89 12.89 1.95
CA ALA A 79 10.75 12.07 2.80
C ALA A 79 11.30 10.86 2.05
N ILE A 80 12.55 10.52 2.36
CA ILE A 80 13.21 9.26 1.99
C ILE A 80 13.56 8.55 3.30
N GLY A 81 12.98 7.37 3.52
CA GLY A 81 13.15 6.59 4.74
C GLY A 81 13.79 5.22 4.51
N ALA A 82 14.48 4.72 5.54
CA ALA A 82 14.99 3.36 5.52
C ALA A 82 13.86 2.37 5.85
N GLY A 83 13.56 1.45 4.94
CA GLY A 83 12.60 0.37 5.13
C GLY A 83 13.01 -0.63 6.21
N GLY A 84 12.18 -1.63 6.42
CA GLY A 84 12.42 -2.75 7.33
C GLY A 84 12.97 -3.99 6.62
N GLY A 85 13.10 -5.09 7.38
CA GLY A 85 13.44 -6.41 6.85
C GLY A 85 12.32 -7.00 6.00
N GLU A 86 11.10 -6.75 6.41
CA GLU A 86 9.87 -7.19 5.75
C GLU A 86 9.06 -6.01 5.18
N ARG A 87 8.11 -6.32 4.28
CA ARG A 87 7.28 -5.30 3.61
C ARG A 87 6.44 -4.51 4.61
N TYR A 88 5.76 -5.19 5.53
CA TYR A 88 4.91 -4.56 6.55
C TYR A 88 5.71 -3.64 7.49
N GLU A 89 6.96 -3.96 7.82
CA GLU A 89 7.83 -3.08 8.61
C GLU A 89 8.16 -1.78 7.88
N SER A 90 8.36 -1.86 6.55
CA SER A 90 8.59 -0.67 5.73
C SER A 90 7.36 0.22 5.68
N VAL A 91 6.16 -0.37 5.58
CA VAL A 91 4.89 0.36 5.65
C VAL A 91 4.73 1.02 7.01
N TRP A 92 4.94 0.27 8.10
CA TRP A 92 4.84 0.82 9.46
C TRP A 92 5.77 2.02 9.68
N LYS A 93 7.04 1.92 9.25
CA LYS A 93 7.99 3.04 9.33
C LYS A 93 7.54 4.25 8.52
N ALA A 94 6.94 4.03 7.34
CA ALA A 94 6.38 5.13 6.54
C ALA A 94 5.19 5.79 7.24
N LEU A 95 4.31 5.00 7.87
CA LEU A 95 3.19 5.52 8.66
C LEU A 95 3.68 6.30 9.88
N CYS A 96 4.70 5.83 10.59
CA CYS A 96 5.34 6.59 11.67
C CYS A 96 5.90 7.92 11.13
N THR A 97 6.63 7.90 9.99
CA THR A 97 7.13 9.13 9.36
C THR A 97 6.00 10.10 9.01
N LEU A 98 4.86 9.58 8.53
CA LEU A 98 3.68 10.39 8.23
C LEU A 98 3.13 11.04 9.51
N MET A 99 3.08 10.31 10.61
CA MET A 99 2.55 10.77 11.90
C MET A 99 3.47 11.78 12.60
N ASP A 100 4.79 11.51 12.61
CA ASP A 100 5.78 12.35 13.34
C ASP A 100 5.94 13.76 12.72
N ARG A 101 5.69 13.92 11.41
CA ARG A 101 5.85 15.20 10.71
C ARG A 101 4.77 16.23 10.99
N GLU A 102 3.73 15.86 11.70
CA GLU A 102 2.55 16.73 11.89
C GLU A 102 2.75 17.84 12.90
N GLU A 103 3.59 17.64 13.90
CA GLU A 103 3.79 18.68 14.91
C GLU A 103 4.48 19.94 14.33
N GLU A 104 5.35 19.76 13.33
CA GLU A 104 6.12 20.86 12.73
C GLU A 104 5.37 21.60 11.60
N GLU A 105 4.44 20.94 10.90
CA GLU A 105 3.82 21.47 9.67
C GLU A 105 2.31 21.76 9.78
N ARG A 106 1.69 21.54 10.93
CA ARG A 106 0.25 21.82 11.18
C ARG A 106 -0.15 23.26 10.88
N GLU A 107 0.79 24.18 10.97
CA GLU A 107 0.51 25.60 10.79
C GLU A 107 0.50 26.07 9.31
N SER A 108 1.06 25.32 8.36
CA SER A 108 1.34 25.87 7.03
C SER A 108 0.42 25.41 5.89
N ALA A 109 -0.32 24.33 5.98
CA ALA A 109 -1.00 23.74 4.80
C ALA A 109 -2.55 23.67 4.87
N GLY A 110 -3.18 23.96 5.98
CA GLY A 110 -4.66 24.06 6.10
C GLY A 110 -5.43 22.74 5.85
N ARG A 111 -4.75 21.61 5.57
CA ARG A 111 -5.35 20.29 5.41
C ARG A 111 -4.66 19.27 6.31
N ASP A 112 -5.47 18.57 7.11
CA ASP A 112 -5.01 17.60 8.09
C ASP A 112 -4.61 16.28 7.38
N ARG A 113 -3.33 15.89 7.50
CA ARG A 113 -2.82 14.63 6.99
C ARG A 113 -3.44 13.42 7.69
N GLN A 114 -3.70 13.53 9.01
CA GLN A 114 -4.28 12.44 9.83
C GLN A 114 -5.71 12.11 9.42
N ASP A 115 -6.47 13.09 8.92
CA ASP A 115 -7.79 12.86 8.33
C ASP A 115 -7.71 12.57 6.81
N GLY A 116 -6.51 12.30 6.30
CA GLY A 116 -6.22 12.08 4.89
C GLY A 116 -6.34 10.62 4.46
N TYR A 117 -5.78 10.36 3.27
CA TYR A 117 -5.66 9.02 2.69
C TYR A 117 -4.20 8.68 2.37
N VAL A 118 -3.84 7.41 2.54
CA VAL A 118 -2.52 6.89 2.18
C VAL A 118 -2.64 5.86 1.05
N PHE A 119 -1.79 6.02 0.02
CA PHE A 119 -1.67 5.15 -1.14
C PHE A 119 -0.39 4.34 -1.02
N ILE A 120 -0.46 3.08 -0.64
CA ILE A 120 0.70 2.21 -0.46
C ILE A 120 0.99 1.47 -1.77
N HIS A 121 2.16 1.69 -2.36
CA HIS A 121 2.51 1.16 -3.67
C HIS A 121 3.88 0.51 -3.71
N ASP A 122 3.98 -0.65 -4.35
CA ASP A 122 5.25 -1.35 -4.58
C ASP A 122 6.04 -0.66 -5.69
N GLY A 123 7.19 -0.07 -5.39
CA GLY A 123 8.04 0.65 -6.35
C GLY A 123 8.58 -0.19 -7.51
N ALA A 124 8.50 -1.52 -7.40
CA ALA A 124 8.81 -2.45 -8.49
C ALA A 124 7.65 -2.71 -9.47
N ARG A 125 6.53 -2.00 -9.35
CA ARG A 125 5.35 -2.09 -10.23
C ARG A 125 5.20 -0.82 -11.07
N PRO A 126 5.78 -0.77 -12.28
CA PRO A 126 5.86 0.47 -13.07
C PRO A 126 4.56 0.86 -13.79
N PHE A 127 3.52 0.01 -13.80
CA PHE A 127 2.33 0.20 -14.63
C PHE A 127 1.14 0.84 -13.91
N VAL A 128 1.36 1.51 -12.79
CA VAL A 128 0.33 2.38 -12.20
C VAL A 128 0.06 3.55 -13.15
N THR A 129 -1.21 3.98 -13.24
CA THR A 129 -1.62 5.11 -14.09
C THR A 129 -2.39 6.14 -13.28
N GLY A 130 -2.46 7.39 -13.77
CA GLY A 130 -3.27 8.44 -13.15
C GLY A 130 -4.74 8.03 -13.00
N GLU A 131 -5.30 7.30 -13.99
CA GLU A 131 -6.66 6.78 -13.92
C GLU A 131 -6.87 5.78 -12.77
N ILE A 132 -5.89 4.89 -12.53
CA ILE A 132 -5.93 3.96 -11.40
C ILE A 132 -5.94 4.75 -10.08
N ILE A 133 -5.09 5.77 -9.95
CA ILE A 133 -5.02 6.62 -8.75
C ILE A 133 -6.36 7.33 -8.52
N GLU A 134 -6.94 7.92 -9.55
CA GLU A 134 -8.24 8.61 -9.43
C GLU A 134 -9.39 7.67 -9.04
N ARG A 135 -9.46 6.48 -9.64
CA ARG A 135 -10.47 5.48 -9.29
C ARG A 135 -10.33 5.01 -7.85
N ALA A 136 -9.09 4.73 -7.41
CA ALA A 136 -8.80 4.34 -6.05
C ALA A 136 -9.16 5.46 -5.05
N TYR A 137 -8.89 6.73 -5.40
CA TYR A 137 -9.28 7.88 -4.60
C TYR A 137 -10.81 7.97 -4.42
N ARG A 138 -11.58 7.83 -5.51
CA ARG A 138 -13.05 7.84 -5.42
C ARG A 138 -13.56 6.71 -4.55
N ALA A 139 -12.97 5.53 -4.66
CA ALA A 139 -13.36 4.37 -3.85
C ALA A 139 -13.05 4.59 -2.36
N VAL A 140 -11.84 5.05 -2.02
CA VAL A 140 -11.48 5.28 -0.61
C VAL A 140 -12.30 6.38 0.05
N CYS A 141 -12.70 7.41 -0.71
CA CYS A 141 -13.63 8.44 -0.22
C CYS A 141 -14.99 7.87 0.22
N SER A 142 -15.42 6.76 -0.39
CA SER A 142 -16.72 6.13 -0.09
C SER A 142 -16.62 5.01 0.95
N TYR A 143 -15.49 4.29 0.98
CA TYR A 143 -15.36 3.03 1.72
C TYR A 143 -14.24 3.03 2.77
N ASN A 144 -13.44 4.11 2.89
CA ASN A 144 -12.26 4.24 3.75
C ASN A 144 -11.12 3.25 3.47
N ALA A 145 -11.34 2.24 2.63
CA ALA A 145 -10.34 1.28 2.17
C ALA A 145 -10.62 0.89 0.72
N CYS A 146 -9.56 0.67 -0.05
CA CYS A 146 -9.64 0.21 -1.43
C CYS A 146 -8.36 -0.53 -1.82
N VAL A 147 -8.51 -1.69 -2.45
CA VAL A 147 -7.41 -2.45 -3.04
C VAL A 147 -7.57 -2.47 -4.55
N VAL A 148 -6.54 -2.05 -5.27
CA VAL A 148 -6.50 -2.26 -6.71
C VAL A 148 -6.32 -3.74 -6.97
N GLY A 149 -7.16 -4.32 -7.82
CA GLY A 149 -7.13 -5.75 -8.12
C GLY A 149 -7.36 -6.05 -9.59
N MET A 150 -6.96 -7.25 -10.00
CA MET A 150 -7.23 -7.80 -11.33
C MET A 150 -7.97 -9.12 -11.20
N PRO A 151 -9.06 -9.36 -11.96
CA PRO A 151 -9.69 -10.67 -12.01
C PRO A 151 -8.70 -11.70 -12.57
N VAL A 152 -8.67 -12.90 -11.98
CA VAL A 152 -7.79 -13.95 -12.49
C VAL A 152 -8.26 -14.43 -13.87
N LYS A 153 -7.30 -14.65 -14.77
CA LYS A 153 -7.55 -15.17 -16.12
C LYS A 153 -7.49 -16.68 -16.18
N ASP A 154 -6.59 -17.27 -15.40
CA ASP A 154 -6.35 -18.72 -15.37
C ASP A 154 -7.30 -19.44 -14.40
N THR A 155 -7.46 -20.75 -14.56
CA THR A 155 -8.20 -21.57 -13.61
C THR A 155 -7.38 -21.76 -12.34
N ILE A 156 -7.93 -21.35 -11.21
CA ILE A 156 -7.31 -21.50 -9.89
C ILE A 156 -7.70 -22.87 -9.29
N LYS A 157 -6.72 -23.52 -8.67
CA LYS A 157 -6.91 -24.73 -7.86
C LYS A 157 -6.41 -24.44 -6.45
N LEU A 158 -7.23 -24.74 -5.46
CA LEU A 158 -6.78 -24.80 -4.08
C LEU A 158 -6.21 -26.20 -3.85
N VAL A 159 -5.02 -26.25 -3.27
CA VAL A 159 -4.30 -27.50 -3.02
C VAL A 159 -3.98 -27.64 -1.53
N ASN A 160 -3.96 -28.86 -1.02
CA ASN A 160 -3.53 -29.14 0.34
C ASN A 160 -1.99 -29.15 0.46
N GLN A 161 -1.48 -29.41 1.66
CA GLN A 161 -0.03 -29.48 1.93
C GLN A 161 0.69 -30.58 1.15
N GLU A 162 -0.02 -31.61 0.69
CA GLU A 162 0.50 -32.72 -0.13
C GLU A 162 0.51 -32.39 -1.62
N GLY A 163 0.02 -31.20 -2.03
CA GLY A 163 -0.09 -30.77 -3.43
C GLY A 163 -1.31 -31.35 -4.17
N MET A 164 -2.25 -31.99 -3.47
CA MET A 164 -3.48 -32.53 -4.06
C MET A 164 -4.55 -31.44 -4.17
N ILE A 165 -5.31 -31.44 -5.26
CA ILE A 165 -6.39 -30.50 -5.49
C ILE A 165 -7.54 -30.78 -4.52
N GLU A 166 -7.89 -29.80 -3.69
CA GLU A 166 -9.04 -29.86 -2.79
C GLU A 166 -10.29 -29.22 -3.43
N SER A 167 -10.12 -28.09 -4.10
CA SER A 167 -11.23 -27.38 -4.71
C SER A 167 -10.82 -26.52 -5.90
N SER A 168 -11.81 -26.03 -6.62
CA SER A 168 -11.66 -25.09 -7.72
C SER A 168 -12.64 -23.96 -7.49
N PRO A 169 -12.20 -22.79 -6.98
CA PRO A 169 -13.08 -21.68 -6.74
C PRO A 169 -13.66 -21.14 -8.06
N ASP A 170 -14.85 -20.54 -7.99
CA ASP A 170 -15.37 -19.81 -9.14
C ASP A 170 -14.45 -18.65 -9.49
N ARG A 171 -13.87 -18.71 -10.70
CA ARG A 171 -12.91 -17.71 -11.18
C ARG A 171 -13.48 -16.29 -11.17
N SER A 172 -14.78 -16.11 -11.34
CA SER A 172 -15.41 -14.79 -11.30
C SER A 172 -15.31 -14.11 -9.93
N MET A 173 -15.12 -14.89 -8.87
CA MET A 173 -14.98 -14.43 -7.48
C MET A 173 -13.53 -14.29 -7.04
N VAL A 174 -12.55 -14.63 -7.89
CA VAL A 174 -11.13 -14.61 -7.53
C VAL A 174 -10.43 -13.44 -8.20
N TRP A 175 -9.80 -12.61 -7.38
CA TRP A 175 -9.05 -11.44 -7.82
C TRP A 175 -7.62 -11.48 -7.28
N GLN A 176 -6.68 -10.99 -8.06
CA GLN A 176 -5.28 -10.81 -7.63
C GLN A 176 -5.13 -9.40 -7.08
N ALA A 177 -4.80 -9.28 -5.80
CA ALA A 177 -4.47 -8.01 -5.19
C ALA A 177 -3.24 -7.39 -5.86
N GLN A 178 -3.33 -6.11 -6.17
CA GLN A 178 -2.28 -5.28 -6.75
C GLN A 178 -2.02 -4.08 -5.84
N THR A 179 -1.23 -3.13 -6.31
CA THR A 179 -1.04 -1.84 -5.67
C THR A 179 -1.32 -0.70 -6.65
N PRO A 180 -1.76 0.48 -6.17
CA PRO A 180 -1.82 0.90 -4.77
C PRO A 180 -2.92 0.22 -3.97
N GLN A 181 -2.66 0.02 -2.67
CA GLN A 181 -3.67 -0.25 -1.66
C GLN A 181 -3.90 1.05 -0.90
N VAL A 182 -5.14 1.47 -0.76
CA VAL A 182 -5.46 2.83 -0.32
C VAL A 182 -6.40 2.78 0.88
N PHE A 183 -6.05 3.54 1.91
CA PHE A 183 -6.79 3.55 3.17
C PHE A 183 -6.92 4.96 3.71
N SER A 184 -7.95 5.21 4.54
CA SER A 184 -7.92 6.38 5.41
C SER A 184 -6.78 6.23 6.43
N VAL A 185 -6.08 7.33 6.71
CA VAL A 185 -4.94 7.31 7.64
C VAL A 185 -5.34 6.79 9.02
N PRO A 186 -6.46 7.20 9.64
CA PRO A 186 -6.86 6.67 10.94
C PRO A 186 -7.03 5.16 10.94
N LEU A 187 -7.66 4.60 9.91
CA LEU A 187 -7.92 3.16 9.80
C LEU A 187 -6.63 2.35 9.72
N ILE A 188 -5.73 2.70 8.81
CA ILE A 188 -4.51 1.93 8.59
C ILE A 188 -3.52 2.07 9.76
N VAL A 189 -3.44 3.25 10.37
CA VAL A 189 -2.59 3.49 11.55
C VAL A 189 -3.09 2.69 12.74
N GLU A 190 -4.40 2.64 12.99
CA GLU A 190 -4.99 1.82 14.04
C GLU A 190 -4.71 0.34 13.79
N ALA A 191 -4.93 -0.15 12.57
CA ALA A 191 -4.70 -1.54 12.19
C ALA A 191 -3.23 -1.95 12.40
N PHE A 192 -2.28 -1.17 11.90
CA PHE A 192 -0.86 -1.44 12.11
C PHE A 192 -0.43 -1.30 13.58
N THR A 193 -0.97 -0.32 14.33
CA THR A 193 -0.65 -0.16 15.77
C THR A 193 -1.03 -1.39 16.58
N ARG A 194 -2.13 -2.05 16.23
CA ARG A 194 -2.55 -3.31 16.87
C ARG A 194 -1.69 -4.47 16.39
N GLN A 195 -1.56 -4.62 15.06
CA GLN A 195 -0.85 -5.74 14.45
C GLN A 195 0.62 -5.82 14.86
N MET A 196 1.30 -4.68 15.00
CA MET A 196 2.72 -4.64 15.42
C MET A 196 2.97 -5.10 16.86
N LYS A 197 1.91 -5.33 17.65
CA LYS A 197 1.98 -5.93 19.00
C LYS A 197 1.75 -7.44 18.98
N GLU A 198 1.39 -8.01 17.86
CA GLU A 198 1.04 -9.40 17.65
C GLU A 198 2.02 -10.10 16.70
N ASP A 199 1.78 -11.38 16.41
CA ASP A 199 2.56 -12.10 15.39
C ASP A 199 2.22 -11.58 13.98
N CYS A 200 3.23 -11.07 13.28
CA CYS A 200 3.11 -10.59 11.92
C CYS A 200 3.40 -11.68 10.87
N THR A 201 3.58 -12.94 11.29
CA THR A 201 3.87 -14.06 10.38
C THR A 201 2.69 -14.26 9.42
N GLY A 202 2.98 -14.32 8.12
CA GLY A 202 1.97 -14.57 7.09
C GLY A 202 1.26 -13.33 6.54
N ILE A 203 1.58 -12.13 7.03
CA ILE A 203 1.07 -10.89 6.43
C ILE A 203 1.70 -10.73 5.03
N THR A 204 0.87 -10.74 4.00
CA THR A 204 1.31 -10.63 2.61
C THR A 204 1.04 -9.27 1.99
N ASP A 205 0.01 -8.55 2.50
CA ASP A 205 -0.35 -7.21 2.02
C ASP A 205 -0.99 -6.36 3.14
N ASP A 206 -1.27 -5.09 2.84
CA ASP A 206 -1.77 -4.13 3.83
C ASP A 206 -3.26 -4.33 4.13
N ALA A 207 -4.01 -4.86 3.15
CA ALA A 207 -5.42 -5.18 3.34
C ALA A 207 -5.62 -6.27 4.39
N MET A 208 -4.74 -7.29 4.45
CA MET A 208 -4.79 -8.31 5.51
C MET A 208 -4.67 -7.70 6.90
N VAL A 209 -3.85 -6.68 7.08
CA VAL A 209 -3.70 -6.00 8.38
C VAL A 209 -5.01 -5.31 8.78
N VAL A 210 -5.70 -4.69 7.80
CA VAL A 210 -7.00 -4.05 8.03
C VAL A 210 -8.10 -5.09 8.24
N ASP A 211 -8.10 -6.19 7.49
CA ASP A 211 -9.05 -7.30 7.66
C ASP A 211 -8.97 -7.88 9.08
N CYS A 212 -7.77 -8.12 9.60
CA CYS A 212 -7.58 -8.58 10.99
C CYS A 212 -8.25 -7.63 11.99
N LEU A 213 -8.15 -6.31 11.80
CA LEU A 213 -8.81 -5.33 12.65
C LEU A 213 -10.34 -5.44 12.59
N LEU A 214 -10.89 -5.61 11.38
CA LEU A 214 -12.34 -5.65 11.16
C LEU A 214 -12.97 -6.95 11.67
N TYR A 215 -12.27 -8.09 11.56
CA TYR A 215 -12.76 -9.38 12.07
C TYR A 215 -12.70 -9.50 13.60
N THR A 216 -11.88 -8.70 14.28
CA THR A 216 -11.82 -8.67 15.75
C THR A 216 -12.83 -7.70 16.38
N SER A 217 -13.45 -6.83 15.58
CA SER A 217 -14.53 -5.95 16.04
C SER A 217 -15.86 -6.49 15.51
N PRO A 218 -16.87 -6.77 16.37
CA PRO A 218 -18.17 -7.23 15.89
C PRO A 218 -18.74 -6.18 14.94
N SER A 219 -19.01 -6.61 13.71
CA SER A 219 -19.69 -5.76 12.72
C SER A 219 -21.12 -5.50 13.17
N PRO A 220 -21.69 -4.31 12.99
CA PRO A 220 -23.13 -4.08 13.19
C PRO A 220 -24.03 -5.06 12.41
N ARG A 221 -23.53 -5.66 11.32
CA ARG A 221 -24.21 -6.73 10.59
C ARG A 221 -24.22 -8.07 11.31
N ASP A 222 -23.21 -8.36 12.13
CA ASP A 222 -23.14 -9.61 12.89
C ASP A 222 -24.17 -9.61 14.03
N GLU A 223 -24.51 -8.45 14.57
CA GLU A 223 -25.60 -8.30 15.54
C GLU A 223 -26.99 -8.51 14.93
N GLU A 224 -27.20 -8.16 13.66
CA GLU A 224 -28.49 -8.39 12.96
C GLU A 224 -28.67 -9.86 12.60
N VAL A 225 -27.63 -10.59 12.22
CA VAL A 225 -27.70 -12.02 11.90
C VAL A 225 -27.97 -12.88 13.15
N SER A 226 -27.47 -12.45 14.31
CA SER A 226 -27.74 -13.18 15.57
C SER A 226 -29.19 -13.03 16.09
N ARG A 227 -29.98 -12.14 15.52
CA ARG A 227 -31.38 -11.88 15.89
C ARG A 227 -32.40 -12.58 14.99
N MET A 228 -32.00 -13.36 14.01
CA MET A 228 -32.92 -14.17 13.26
C MET A 228 -33.41 -15.36 14.12
N PRO A 229 -34.74 -15.48 14.41
CA PRO A 229 -35.25 -16.64 15.10
C PRO A 229 -35.02 -17.87 14.24
N SER A 230 -34.47 -18.93 14.81
CA SER A 230 -34.46 -20.24 14.20
C SER A 230 -35.88 -20.68 13.99
N SER A 231 -36.42 -20.53 12.78
CA SER A 231 -37.68 -21.14 12.42
C SER A 231 -37.49 -22.65 12.35
N ALA A 232 -38.19 -23.33 13.22
CA ALA A 232 -38.39 -24.78 13.27
C ALA A 232 -38.95 -25.34 11.94
#